data_c69b3bea2bac68f524df136691ceb076
#
_entry.id   c69b3bea2bac68f524df136691ceb076
#
_cell.length_a   1.000
_cell.length_b   1.000
_cell.length_c   1.000
_cell.angle_alpha   90.00
_cell.angle_beta   90.00
_cell.angle_gamma   90.00
#
_symmetry.space_group_name_H-M   'P 1'
#
loop_
_entity.id
_entity.type
_entity.pdbx_description
1 polymer ?
#
loop_
_entity_poly.entity_id
_entity_poly.type
_entity_poly.pdbx_seq_one_letter_code
_entity_poly.pdbx_strand_id
1 'polypeptide(L)'
;MATGARAQEVQRILYLAAHPDDENTRLIAHWSRAEGREVAYLSLTRGEGGQNLVGPELGPALGALREAELREARKIDGAKQFFTSAPDFGYSKSAEEAFAVWDREALLGELFRLAADFRPDVIVTRFPPDSRAGHGHHT
;
A
#
# COMPACT_ATOMS: atom_id res chain seq x y z
N MET A 1 5.39 -40.58 -18.46
CA MET A 1 4.61 -40.02 -17.32
C MET A 1 4.98 -38.57 -17.18
N ALA A 2 4.10 -37.67 -17.59
CA ALA A 2 4.37 -36.22 -17.43
C ALA A 2 4.08 -35.86 -15.99
N THR A 3 5.09 -35.51 -15.23
CA THR A 3 4.97 -34.86 -13.92
C THR A 3 4.45 -33.46 -14.18
N GLY A 4 3.11 -33.29 -14.10
CA GLY A 4 2.51 -31.97 -14.14
C GLY A 4 3.08 -31.15 -12.97
N ALA A 5 3.83 -30.09 -13.28
CA ALA A 5 4.20 -29.11 -12.29
C ALA A 5 2.90 -28.55 -11.70
N ARG A 6 2.61 -28.84 -10.43
CA ARG A 6 1.53 -28.16 -9.72
C ARG A 6 1.88 -26.67 -9.71
N ALA A 7 1.00 -25.84 -10.24
CA ALA A 7 1.13 -24.40 -10.06
C ALA A 7 1.27 -24.14 -8.56
N GLN A 8 2.32 -23.42 -8.18
CA GLN A 8 2.52 -23.05 -6.78
C GLN A 8 1.34 -22.17 -6.37
N GLU A 9 0.64 -22.56 -5.33
CA GLU A 9 -0.48 -21.80 -4.82
C GLU A 9 0.03 -20.50 -4.20
N VAL A 10 -0.54 -19.36 -4.61
CA VAL A 10 -0.19 -18.04 -4.04
C VAL A 10 -0.62 -18.00 -2.57
N GLN A 11 0.34 -17.83 -1.68
CA GLN A 11 0.10 -17.83 -0.24
C GLN A 11 0.22 -16.42 0.35
N ARG A 12 1.14 -15.60 -0.18
CA ARG A 12 1.44 -14.25 0.31
C ARG A 12 1.17 -13.20 -0.74
N ILE A 13 0.33 -12.24 -0.40
CA ILE A 13 -0.08 -11.16 -1.29
C ILE A 13 0.30 -9.84 -0.66
N LEU A 14 1.12 -9.05 -1.36
CA LEU A 14 1.39 -7.66 -1.00
C LEU A 14 0.51 -6.76 -1.87
N TYR A 15 -0.43 -6.06 -1.24
CA TYR A 15 -1.24 -5.03 -1.90
C TYR A 15 -0.58 -3.67 -1.70
N LEU A 16 -0.25 -2.98 -2.78
CA LEU A 16 0.52 -1.73 -2.80
C LEU A 16 -0.33 -0.58 -3.33
N ALA A 17 -0.33 0.52 -2.61
CA ALA A 17 -0.90 1.79 -3.06
C ALA A 17 -0.21 2.99 -2.38
N ALA A 18 -0.53 4.20 -2.82
CA ALA A 18 0.14 5.41 -2.36
C ALA A 18 -0.38 5.91 -1.00
N HIS A 19 -1.70 5.84 -0.77
CA HIS A 19 -2.35 6.50 0.37
C HIS A 19 -3.16 5.52 1.22
N PRO A 20 -3.51 5.91 2.48
CA PRO A 20 -4.26 5.07 3.40
C PRO A 20 -5.66 4.64 2.95
N ASP A 21 -6.29 5.34 2.03
CA ASP A 21 -7.66 5.09 1.55
C ASP A 21 -7.73 4.46 0.14
N ASP A 22 -6.58 4.10 -0.42
CA ASP A 22 -6.50 3.48 -1.75
C ASP A 22 -6.78 1.98 -1.76
N GLU A 23 -6.82 1.32 -0.61
CA GLU A 23 -6.98 -0.12 -0.56
C GLU A 23 -8.38 -0.60 -0.96
N ASN A 24 -8.43 -1.77 -1.59
CA ASN A 24 -9.67 -2.51 -1.76
C ASN A 24 -9.90 -3.42 -0.54
N THR A 25 -10.55 -2.87 0.49
CA THR A 25 -10.80 -3.56 1.77
C THR A 25 -11.54 -4.89 1.60
N ARG A 26 -12.50 -4.97 0.66
CA ARG A 26 -13.25 -6.20 0.38
C ARG A 26 -12.36 -7.29 -0.19
N LEU A 27 -11.47 -6.93 -1.10
CA LEU A 27 -10.53 -7.87 -1.73
C LEU A 27 -9.50 -8.37 -0.71
N ILE A 28 -8.96 -7.47 0.11
CA ILE A 28 -8.04 -7.81 1.20
C ILE A 28 -8.70 -8.77 2.18
N ALA A 29 -9.92 -8.47 2.64
CA ALA A 29 -10.66 -9.33 3.55
C ALA A 29 -11.00 -10.69 2.92
N HIS A 30 -11.34 -10.72 1.62
CA HIS A 30 -11.60 -11.98 0.91
C HIS A 30 -10.34 -12.87 0.90
N TRP A 31 -9.21 -12.36 0.48
CA TRP A 31 -7.96 -13.14 0.46
C TRP A 31 -7.53 -13.60 1.85
N SER A 32 -7.60 -12.70 2.82
CA SER A 32 -7.14 -13.00 4.19
C SER A 32 -8.11 -13.90 4.95
N ARG A 33 -9.41 -13.54 5.00
CA ARG A 33 -10.39 -14.23 5.84
C ARG A 33 -11.07 -15.41 5.15
N ALA A 34 -11.42 -15.27 3.86
CA ALA A 34 -12.14 -16.33 3.16
C ALA A 34 -11.18 -17.39 2.56
N GLU A 35 -10.04 -16.95 2.00
CA GLU A 35 -9.08 -17.86 1.40
C GLU A 35 -7.92 -18.27 2.34
N GLY A 36 -7.78 -17.63 3.49
CA GLY A 36 -6.75 -17.94 4.47
C GLY A 36 -5.33 -17.57 4.03
N ARG A 37 -5.19 -16.64 3.10
CA ARG A 37 -3.88 -16.18 2.60
C ARG A 37 -3.25 -15.17 3.54
N GLU A 38 -1.93 -15.10 3.55
CA GLU A 38 -1.19 -14.05 4.24
C GLU A 38 -1.17 -12.79 3.38
N VAL A 39 -1.90 -11.77 3.80
CA VAL A 39 -2.05 -10.52 3.05
C VAL A 39 -1.39 -9.38 3.81
N ALA A 40 -0.70 -8.50 3.09
CA ALA A 40 -0.22 -7.23 3.63
C ALA A 40 -0.69 -6.08 2.74
N TYR A 41 -1.10 -4.99 3.36
CA TYR A 41 -1.28 -3.70 2.69
C TYR A 41 -0.08 -2.82 2.97
N LEU A 42 0.53 -2.29 1.91
CA LEU A 42 1.56 -1.28 1.98
C LEU A 42 1.01 0.02 1.41
N SER A 43 0.84 1.02 2.28
CA SER A 43 0.63 2.40 1.88
C SER A 43 1.97 3.11 1.83
N LEU A 44 2.32 3.74 0.71
CA LEU A 44 3.60 4.45 0.60
C LEU A 44 3.67 5.60 1.59
N THR A 45 2.59 6.39 1.72
CA THR A 45 2.48 7.54 2.63
C THR A 45 1.53 7.25 3.80
N ARG A 46 1.46 8.16 4.75
CA ARG A 46 0.46 8.17 5.83
C ARG A 46 -0.73 9.07 5.54
N GLY A 47 -0.79 9.70 4.37
CA GLY A 47 -1.89 10.57 3.98
C GLY A 47 -1.90 11.91 4.72
N GLU A 48 -0.77 12.33 5.25
CA GLU A 48 -0.63 13.59 6.02
C GLU A 48 -0.84 14.85 5.19
N GLY A 49 -0.69 14.76 3.86
CA GLY A 49 -0.98 15.86 2.92
C GLY A 49 -2.45 16.01 2.55
N GLY A 50 -3.30 15.09 3.01
CA GLY A 50 -4.72 15.09 2.73
C GLY A 50 -5.53 16.06 3.61
N GLN A 51 -6.85 16.00 3.43
CA GLN A 51 -7.83 16.75 4.23
C GLN A 51 -8.48 15.84 5.28
N ASN A 52 -8.82 16.44 6.42
CA ASN A 52 -9.64 15.79 7.44
C ASN A 52 -11.05 16.38 7.41
N LEU A 53 -12.05 15.56 7.11
CA LEU A 53 -13.45 15.97 7.05
C LEU A 53 -14.19 15.74 8.38
N VAL A 54 -13.55 15.08 9.34
CA VAL A 54 -14.16 14.65 10.61
C VAL A 54 -13.63 15.46 11.79
N GLY A 55 -12.34 15.78 11.79
CA GLY A 55 -11.65 16.46 12.88
C GLY A 55 -10.75 17.61 12.42
N PRO A 56 -10.08 18.26 13.37
CA PRO A 56 -9.19 19.40 13.11
C PRO A 56 -7.75 19.00 12.75
N GLU A 57 -7.40 17.70 12.82
CA GLU A 57 -6.05 17.23 12.63
C GLU A 57 -5.60 17.42 11.18
N LEU A 58 -4.40 17.98 10.98
CA LEU A 58 -3.74 18.18 9.69
C LEU A 58 -2.26 17.79 9.81
N GLY A 59 -1.61 17.56 8.67
CA GLY A 59 -0.20 17.25 8.61
C GLY A 59 0.16 15.99 9.42
N PRO A 60 1.25 16.00 10.19
CA PRO A 60 1.71 14.82 10.93
C PRO A 60 0.68 14.24 11.91
N ALA A 61 -0.18 15.08 12.50
CA ALA A 61 -1.26 14.60 13.36
C ALA A 61 -2.32 13.82 12.58
N LEU A 62 -2.67 14.27 11.39
CA LEU A 62 -3.55 13.53 10.47
C LEU A 62 -2.91 12.22 10.03
N GLY A 63 -1.62 12.23 9.69
CA GLY A 63 -0.88 11.02 9.33
C GLY A 63 -0.89 9.97 10.44
N ALA A 64 -0.68 10.37 11.69
CA ALA A 64 -0.74 9.49 12.85
C ALA A 64 -2.15 8.92 13.06
N LEU A 65 -3.19 9.73 12.86
CA LEU A 65 -4.59 9.28 12.96
C LEU A 65 -4.89 8.24 11.88
N ARG A 66 -4.57 8.51 10.62
CA ARG A 66 -4.79 7.58 9.50
C ARG A 66 -4.00 6.28 9.64
N GLU A 67 -2.77 6.34 10.15
CA GLU A 67 -2.02 5.13 10.48
C GLU A 67 -2.75 4.29 11.52
N ALA A 68 -3.28 4.92 12.59
CA ALA A 68 -4.05 4.21 13.60
C ALA A 68 -5.34 3.59 13.03
N GLU A 69 -6.07 4.31 12.20
CA GLU A 69 -7.28 3.82 11.51
C GLU A 69 -6.98 2.59 10.64
N LEU A 70 -5.90 2.63 9.83
CA LEU A 70 -5.52 1.47 9.01
C LEU A 70 -5.11 0.26 9.85
N ARG A 71 -4.43 0.48 10.99
CA ARG A 71 -4.08 -0.62 11.90
C ARG A 71 -5.33 -1.26 12.53
N GLU A 72 -6.36 -0.46 12.83
CA GLU A 72 -7.65 -0.99 13.30
C GLU A 72 -8.38 -1.75 12.18
N ALA A 73 -8.40 -1.22 10.94
CA ALA A 73 -8.98 -1.91 9.79
C ALA A 73 -8.31 -3.29 9.56
N ARG A 74 -6.99 -3.39 9.71
CA ARG A 74 -6.25 -4.67 9.58
C ARG A 74 -6.63 -5.70 10.64
N LYS A 75 -7.03 -5.28 11.84
CA LYS A 75 -7.57 -6.22 12.86
C LYS A 75 -8.88 -6.86 12.40
N ILE A 76 -9.68 -6.12 11.63
CA ILE A 76 -10.96 -6.61 11.10
C ILE A 76 -10.73 -7.54 9.91
N ASP A 77 -9.95 -7.11 8.91
CA ASP A 77 -9.73 -7.88 7.69
C ASP A 77 -8.63 -8.95 7.80
N GLY A 78 -7.78 -8.88 8.83
CA GLY A 78 -6.77 -9.89 9.13
C GLY A 78 -5.46 -9.72 8.36
N ALA A 79 -5.30 -8.66 7.59
CA ALA A 79 -4.06 -8.36 6.89
C ALA A 79 -3.04 -7.65 7.79
N LYS A 80 -1.78 -7.58 7.33
CA LYS A 80 -0.74 -6.75 7.94
C LYS A 80 -0.76 -5.36 7.34
N GLN A 81 -0.33 -4.34 8.10
CA GLN A 81 -0.17 -2.96 7.64
C GLN A 81 1.29 -2.56 7.64
N PHE A 82 1.75 -2.04 6.48
CA PHE A 82 3.07 -1.43 6.33
C PHE A 82 2.96 -0.02 5.78
N PHE A 83 3.99 0.78 6.07
CA PHE A 83 4.18 2.13 5.55
C PHE A 83 5.63 2.30 5.16
N THR A 84 5.91 3.23 4.23
CA THR A 84 7.26 3.72 3.98
C THR A 84 7.50 5.05 4.69
N SER A 85 8.68 5.63 4.51
CA SER A 85 9.01 6.97 4.99
C SER A 85 8.63 8.08 4.01
N ALA A 86 8.02 7.75 2.85
CA ALA A 86 7.62 8.75 1.87
C ALA A 86 6.57 9.71 2.44
N PRO A 87 6.81 11.03 2.43
CA PRO A 87 5.84 12.00 2.90
C PRO A 87 4.70 12.18 1.89
N ASP A 88 3.49 12.35 2.38
CA ASP A 88 2.39 12.84 1.55
C ASP A 88 2.41 14.36 1.52
N PHE A 89 2.49 14.94 0.33
CA PHE A 89 2.53 16.38 0.11
C PHE A 89 1.32 16.88 -0.70
N GLY A 90 0.28 16.08 -0.80
CA GLY A 90 -0.93 16.38 -1.54
C GLY A 90 -0.85 15.98 -3.01
N TYR A 91 -1.51 16.72 -3.88
CA TYR A 91 -1.66 16.35 -5.29
C TYR A 91 -0.35 16.53 -6.08
N SER A 92 -0.01 15.55 -6.91
CA SER A 92 1.01 15.63 -7.95
C SER A 92 0.44 15.21 -9.30
N LYS A 93 0.93 15.81 -10.38
CA LYS A 93 0.41 15.58 -11.76
C LYS A 93 1.06 14.37 -12.42
N SER A 94 2.28 14.06 -12.02
CA SER A 94 3.06 12.98 -12.62
C SER A 94 3.97 12.29 -11.60
N ALA A 95 4.48 11.11 -11.94
CA ALA A 95 5.46 10.40 -11.13
C ALA A 95 6.76 11.21 -10.96
N GLU A 96 7.17 11.99 -11.98
CA GLU A 96 8.35 12.85 -11.91
C GLU A 96 8.18 13.94 -10.83
N GLU A 97 6.98 14.54 -10.71
CA GLU A 97 6.70 15.48 -9.63
C GLU A 97 6.75 14.81 -8.25
N ALA A 98 6.24 13.59 -8.14
CA ALA A 98 6.36 12.82 -6.91
C ALA A 98 7.82 12.53 -6.54
N PHE A 99 8.62 12.06 -7.49
CA PHE A 99 10.05 11.80 -7.29
C PHE A 99 10.94 13.06 -7.17
N ALA A 100 10.41 14.24 -7.45
CA ALA A 100 11.09 15.49 -7.08
C ALA A 100 11.06 15.75 -5.57
N VAL A 101 10.11 15.14 -4.85
CA VAL A 101 9.97 15.23 -3.39
C VAL A 101 10.45 13.94 -2.70
N TRP A 102 10.08 12.78 -3.24
CA TRP A 102 10.47 11.48 -2.71
C TRP A 102 11.87 11.11 -3.15
N ASP A 103 12.72 10.72 -2.22
CA ASP A 103 13.99 10.06 -2.55
C ASP A 103 13.69 8.67 -3.12
N ARG A 104 13.80 8.55 -4.45
CA ARG A 104 13.48 7.31 -5.18
C ARG A 104 14.32 6.12 -4.71
N GLU A 105 15.62 6.33 -4.49
CA GLU A 105 16.52 5.25 -4.08
C GLU A 105 16.25 4.79 -2.64
N ALA A 106 15.98 5.74 -1.74
CA ALA A 106 15.58 5.41 -0.38
C ALA A 106 14.26 4.63 -0.36
N LEU A 107 13.26 5.09 -1.12
CA LEU A 107 11.95 4.44 -1.23
C LEU A 107 12.06 3.02 -1.79
N LEU A 108 12.81 2.83 -2.88
CA LEU A 108 13.07 1.50 -3.43
C LEU A 108 13.79 0.60 -2.42
N GLY A 109 14.76 1.14 -1.68
CA GLY A 109 15.45 0.40 -0.61
C GLY A 109 14.50 -0.08 0.49
N GLU A 110 13.50 0.72 0.87
CA GLU A 110 12.47 0.31 1.83
C GLU A 110 11.57 -0.79 1.25
N LEU A 111 11.12 -0.63 0.00
CA LEU A 111 10.31 -1.62 -0.69
C LEU A 111 11.03 -2.97 -0.82
N PHE A 112 12.31 -2.97 -1.18
CA PHE A 112 13.10 -4.19 -1.28
C PHE A 112 13.28 -4.88 0.09
N ARG A 113 13.55 -4.13 1.16
CA ARG A 113 13.64 -4.69 2.51
C ARG A 113 12.32 -5.33 2.93
N LEU A 114 11.20 -4.62 2.73
CA LEU A 114 9.87 -5.13 3.05
C LEU A 114 9.55 -6.39 2.23
N ALA A 115 9.85 -6.39 0.93
CA ALA A 115 9.64 -7.56 0.07
C ALA A 115 10.52 -8.73 0.49
N ALA A 116 11.77 -8.50 0.91
CA ALA A 116 12.66 -9.53 1.42
C ALA A 116 12.16 -10.16 2.73
N ASP A 117 11.59 -9.36 3.62
CA ASP A 117 11.06 -9.81 4.91
C ASP A 117 9.69 -10.49 4.76
N PHE A 118 8.77 -9.88 4.04
CA PHE A 118 7.42 -10.42 3.83
C PHE A 118 7.41 -11.57 2.83
N ARG A 119 8.28 -11.55 1.83
CA ARG A 119 8.41 -12.54 0.74
C ARG A 119 7.09 -12.81 0.01
N PRO A 120 6.49 -11.78 -0.64
CA PRO A 120 5.24 -11.95 -1.36
C PRO A 120 5.42 -12.88 -2.57
N ASP A 121 4.44 -13.74 -2.84
CA ASP A 121 4.35 -14.50 -4.09
C ASP A 121 3.80 -13.63 -5.22
N VAL A 122 2.96 -12.65 -4.86
CA VAL A 122 2.33 -11.69 -5.77
C VAL A 122 2.31 -10.30 -5.15
N ILE A 123 2.63 -9.30 -5.96
CA ILE A 123 2.43 -7.88 -5.65
C ILE A 123 1.27 -7.38 -6.52
N VAL A 124 0.25 -6.80 -5.88
CA VAL A 124 -0.92 -6.21 -6.54
C VAL A 124 -0.86 -4.70 -6.35
N THR A 125 -0.79 -3.96 -7.42
CA THR A 125 -0.87 -2.49 -7.40
C THR A 125 -2.32 -2.03 -7.55
N ARG A 126 -2.69 -0.98 -6.82
CA ARG A 126 -4.04 -0.41 -6.90
C ARG A 126 -4.30 0.27 -8.24
N PHE A 127 -3.28 0.93 -8.77
CA PHE A 127 -3.37 1.73 -9.98
C PHE A 127 -2.38 1.24 -11.05
N PRO A 128 -2.65 1.49 -12.33
CA PRO A 128 -1.70 1.21 -13.40
C PRO A 128 -0.53 2.21 -13.36
N PRO A 129 0.66 1.86 -13.88
CA PRO A 129 1.84 2.73 -13.90
C PRO A 129 1.81 3.71 -15.08
N ASP A 130 0.69 4.41 -15.26
CA ASP A 130 0.51 5.40 -16.36
C ASP A 130 -0.55 6.45 -15.99
N SER A 131 -0.78 7.41 -16.89
CA SER A 131 -1.68 8.55 -16.67
C SER A 131 -3.13 8.17 -16.31
N ARG A 132 -3.57 6.94 -16.52
CA ARG A 132 -4.90 6.47 -16.10
C ARG A 132 -5.02 6.41 -14.56
N ALA A 133 -3.91 6.42 -13.85
CA ALA A 133 -3.90 6.53 -12.39
C ALA A 133 -4.42 7.86 -11.87
N GLY A 134 -4.39 8.94 -12.68
CA GLY A 134 -4.99 10.24 -12.38
C GLY A 134 -4.24 11.10 -11.37
N HIS A 135 -3.18 10.57 -10.74
CA HIS A 135 -2.38 11.23 -9.71
C HIS A 135 -0.94 10.72 -9.77
N GLY A 136 0.05 11.61 -9.62
CA GLY A 136 1.46 11.24 -9.72
C GLY A 136 1.92 10.24 -8.63
N HIS A 137 1.37 10.31 -7.42
CA HIS A 137 1.66 9.32 -6.38
C HIS A 137 1.15 7.92 -6.75
N HIS A 138 0.12 7.82 -7.57
CA HIS A 138 -0.48 6.55 -7.99
C HIS A 138 0.25 5.91 -9.18
N THR A 139 0.95 6.73 -9.98
CA THR A 139 1.69 6.28 -11.17
C THR A 139 3.05 5.74 -10.77
#